data_235595b66ccfdc75d38bd4de28d0516a
#
_entry.id   235595b66ccfdc75d38bd4de28d0516a
#
_cell.length_a   1.000
_cell.length_b   1.000
_cell.length_c   1.000
_cell.angle_alpha   90.00
_cell.angle_beta   90.00
_cell.angle_gamma   90.00
#
_symmetry.space_group_name_H-M   'P 1'
#
loop_
_entity.id
_entity.type
_entity.pdbx_description
1 polymer ?
#
loop_
_entity_poly.entity_id
_entity_poly.type
_entity_poly.pdbx_seq_one_letter_code
_entity_poly.pdbx_strand_id
1 'polypeptide(L)'
;LLTPTSSKKKYAGGTDMANMTAKMVSAYLTADDFQHTLLGEDEDVIETGMGGLDNIDHLELYLFFDEDGNYVHIRTKEYVKIPENLKEKIYPVINELNLNFRWCTFVINTDNELIVKMDAILDMDTCGEECKELIYRTVGICDEAYPTIMKALWA
;
A
#
# COMPACT_ATOMS: atom_id res chain seq x y z
N LEU A 1 -1.77 -13.55 -5.42
CA LEU A 1 -2.18 -12.38 -4.84
C LEU A 1 -2.84 -11.40 -5.77
N LEU A 2 -3.93 -10.90 -5.34
CA LEU A 2 -4.77 -10.07 -6.17
C LEU A 2 -4.09 -8.77 -6.54
N THR A 3 -3.83 -8.61 -7.82
CA THR A 3 -3.58 -7.29 -8.34
C THR A 3 -4.94 -6.71 -8.68
N PRO A 4 -5.28 -5.55 -8.16
CA PRO A 4 -6.58 -4.94 -8.43
C PRO A 4 -6.75 -4.46 -9.87
N THR A 5 -5.79 -4.72 -10.70
CA THR A 5 -5.77 -4.25 -12.08
C THR A 5 -6.40 -5.20 -13.07
N SER A 6 -6.71 -6.41 -12.65
CA SER A 6 -7.32 -7.36 -13.55
C SER A 6 -8.72 -6.88 -13.89
N SER A 7 -9.13 -6.94 -15.08
CA SER A 7 -10.48 -6.72 -15.54
C SER A 7 -11.05 -5.31 -15.28
N LYS A 8 -10.40 -4.31 -15.77
CA LYS A 8 -11.02 -3.01 -15.88
C LYS A 8 -12.16 -3.06 -16.85
N LYS A 9 -13.35 -3.08 -16.35
CA LYS A 9 -14.53 -2.94 -17.18
C LYS A 9 -14.75 -1.46 -17.44
N LYS A 10 -14.59 -1.07 -18.67
CA LYS A 10 -15.05 0.25 -19.09
C LYS A 10 -16.53 0.14 -19.39
N TYR A 11 -17.31 0.84 -18.66
CA TYR A 11 -18.75 0.90 -18.91
C TYR A 11 -19.00 1.72 -20.17
N ALA A 12 -19.93 1.28 -20.99
CA ALA A 12 -20.29 1.97 -22.21
C ALA A 12 -20.74 3.42 -21.87
N GLY A 13 -20.01 4.40 -22.38
CA GLY A 13 -20.28 5.80 -22.11
C GLY A 13 -19.96 6.25 -20.70
N GLY A 14 -19.36 5.38 -19.87
CA GLY A 14 -19.06 5.67 -18.49
C GLY A 14 -17.64 6.13 -18.23
N THR A 15 -17.50 6.94 -17.21
CA THR A 15 -16.20 7.32 -16.67
C THR A 15 -15.70 6.20 -15.77
N ASP A 16 -14.43 5.86 -15.88
CA ASP A 16 -13.80 4.96 -14.93
C ASP A 16 -13.74 5.68 -13.57
N MET A 17 -14.48 5.17 -12.60
CA MET A 17 -14.54 5.78 -11.25
C MET A 17 -13.22 5.66 -10.51
N ALA A 18 -12.39 4.65 -10.83
CA ALA A 18 -11.05 4.53 -10.25
C ALA A 18 -10.19 5.74 -10.61
N ASN A 19 -10.26 6.15 -11.88
CA ASN A 19 -9.54 7.32 -12.36
C ASN A 19 -10.02 8.61 -11.66
N MET A 20 -11.32 8.76 -11.50
CA MET A 20 -11.90 9.93 -10.82
C MET A 20 -11.42 10.00 -9.37
N THR A 21 -11.50 8.89 -8.65
CA THR A 21 -11.07 8.81 -7.25
C THR A 21 -9.58 9.09 -7.11
N ALA A 22 -8.77 8.48 -7.96
CA ALA A 22 -7.33 8.71 -7.95
C ALA A 22 -6.99 10.18 -8.16
N LYS A 23 -7.68 10.85 -9.09
CA LYS A 23 -7.47 12.28 -9.33
C LYS A 23 -7.91 13.15 -8.16
N MET A 24 -9.01 12.80 -7.51
CA MET A 24 -9.47 13.52 -6.31
C MET A 24 -8.46 13.39 -5.17
N VAL A 25 -7.95 12.19 -4.94
CA VAL A 25 -6.94 11.94 -3.92
C VAL A 25 -5.65 12.68 -4.28
N SER A 26 -5.23 12.61 -5.54
CA SER A 26 -4.04 13.32 -6.02
C SER A 26 -4.15 14.82 -5.81
N ALA A 27 -5.30 15.41 -6.09
CA ALA A 27 -5.53 16.85 -5.88
C ALA A 27 -5.39 17.21 -4.40
N TYR A 28 -5.92 16.39 -3.52
CA TYR A 28 -5.80 16.60 -2.09
C TYR A 28 -4.35 16.52 -1.63
N LEU A 29 -3.63 15.51 -2.07
CA LEU A 29 -2.21 15.35 -1.72
C LEU A 29 -1.36 16.50 -2.25
N THR A 30 -1.65 16.97 -3.45
CA THR A 30 -0.96 18.13 -4.04
C THR A 30 -1.20 19.39 -3.22
N ALA A 31 -2.42 19.60 -2.78
CA ALA A 31 -2.76 20.78 -1.95
C ALA A 31 -2.03 20.76 -0.59
N ASP A 32 -1.68 19.57 -0.11
CA ASP A 32 -0.96 19.39 1.15
C ASP A 32 0.56 19.24 0.96
N ASP A 33 1.05 19.54 -0.24
CA ASP A 33 2.47 19.38 -0.60
C ASP A 33 3.01 17.96 -0.36
N PHE A 34 2.15 16.97 -0.51
CA PHE A 34 2.52 15.59 -0.31
C PHE A 34 2.99 14.99 -1.64
N GLN A 35 4.26 14.61 -1.72
CA GLN A 35 4.88 14.11 -2.95
C GLN A 35 4.25 12.79 -3.40
N HIS A 36 3.84 12.73 -4.64
CA HIS A 36 3.26 11.52 -5.24
C HIS A 36 3.26 11.63 -6.77
N THR A 37 2.96 10.53 -7.43
CA THR A 37 2.85 10.46 -8.89
C THR A 37 1.61 9.66 -9.26
N LEU A 38 0.84 10.16 -10.22
CA LEU A 38 -0.24 9.41 -10.85
C LEU A 38 0.35 8.49 -11.90
N LEU A 39 0.01 7.22 -11.85
CA LEU A 39 0.53 6.18 -12.74
C LEU A 39 -0.61 5.45 -13.43
N GLY A 40 -0.23 4.69 -14.47
CA GLY A 40 -1.15 3.88 -15.27
C GLY A 40 -1.71 4.64 -16.45
N GLU A 41 -2.12 3.91 -17.47
CA GLU A 41 -2.72 4.50 -18.69
C GLU A 41 -3.98 5.30 -18.35
N ASP A 42 -4.75 4.81 -17.38
CA ASP A 42 -5.99 5.44 -16.94
C ASP A 42 -5.79 6.36 -15.74
N GLU A 43 -4.55 6.57 -15.30
CA GLU A 43 -4.24 7.39 -14.11
C GLU A 43 -5.04 6.95 -12.88
N ASP A 44 -5.06 5.67 -12.62
CA ASP A 44 -5.83 5.05 -11.54
C ASP A 44 -4.97 4.48 -10.42
N VAL A 45 -3.68 4.79 -10.44
CA VAL A 45 -2.72 4.36 -9.42
C VAL A 45 -1.96 5.58 -8.93
N ILE A 46 -1.73 5.64 -7.62
CA ILE A 46 -0.86 6.65 -7.03
C ILE A 46 0.36 5.95 -6.46
N GLU A 47 1.55 6.43 -6.83
CA GLU A 47 2.80 6.05 -6.20
C GLU A 47 3.21 7.16 -5.26
N THR A 48 3.55 6.81 -4.03
CA THR A 48 4.01 7.78 -3.04
C THR A 48 4.98 7.12 -2.09
N GLY A 49 5.57 7.89 -1.21
CA GLY A 49 6.50 7.36 -0.23
C GLY A 49 6.83 8.37 0.84
N MET A 50 7.56 7.90 1.84
CA MET A 50 8.03 8.73 2.94
C MET A 50 9.45 8.34 3.30
N GLY A 51 10.27 9.37 3.56
CA GLY A 51 11.63 9.20 4.02
C GLY A 51 11.80 9.67 5.46
N GLY A 52 13.03 9.55 5.96
CA GLY A 52 13.35 10.04 7.30
C GLY A 52 12.67 9.26 8.43
N LEU A 53 12.40 7.98 8.21
CA LEU A 53 11.76 7.13 9.21
C LEU A 53 12.78 6.67 10.25
N ASP A 54 12.31 6.14 11.37
CA ASP A 54 13.20 5.74 12.47
C ASP A 54 14.04 4.51 12.15
N ASN A 55 13.47 3.54 11.43
CA ASN A 55 14.11 2.24 11.18
C ASN A 55 14.35 1.96 9.70
N ILE A 56 13.71 2.68 8.82
CA ILE A 56 13.82 2.55 7.36
C ILE A 56 14.16 3.92 6.80
N ASP A 57 15.09 3.99 5.85
CA ASP A 57 15.47 5.28 5.26
C ASP A 57 14.33 5.87 4.44
N HIS A 58 13.65 5.01 3.68
CA HIS A 58 12.59 5.43 2.78
C HIS A 58 11.68 4.24 2.48
N LEU A 59 10.38 4.49 2.39
CA LEU A 59 9.40 3.48 2.03
C LEU A 59 8.48 4.01 0.96
N GLU A 60 8.27 3.24 -0.09
CA GLU A 60 7.34 3.58 -1.17
C GLU A 60 6.12 2.69 -1.14
N LEU A 61 5.00 3.27 -1.54
CA LEU A 61 3.69 2.63 -1.56
C LEU A 61 3.01 2.85 -2.89
N TYR A 62 2.17 1.89 -3.26
CA TYR A 62 1.19 2.06 -4.33
C TYR A 62 -0.20 2.11 -3.72
N LEU A 63 -1.01 3.01 -4.22
CA LEU A 63 -2.44 3.07 -3.94
C LEU A 63 -3.17 2.72 -5.23
N PHE A 64 -3.89 1.61 -5.21
CA PHE A 64 -4.70 1.17 -6.34
C PHE A 64 -6.16 1.47 -6.05
N PHE A 65 -6.84 2.05 -7.01
CA PHE A 65 -8.28 2.33 -6.89
C PHE A 65 -9.01 1.39 -7.83
N ASP A 66 -10.09 0.80 -7.35
CA ASP A 66 -10.85 -0.13 -8.17
C ASP A 66 -11.84 0.61 -9.08
N GLU A 67 -12.44 -0.14 -10.00
CA GLU A 67 -13.31 0.44 -11.02
C GLU A 67 -14.55 1.13 -10.48
N ASP A 68 -15.00 0.75 -9.28
CA ASP A 68 -16.14 1.41 -8.62
C ASP A 68 -15.74 2.74 -7.97
N GLY A 69 -14.45 2.94 -7.76
CA GLY A 69 -13.92 4.20 -7.25
C GLY A 69 -14.09 4.43 -5.75
N ASN A 70 -14.66 3.48 -5.01
CA ASN A 70 -14.92 3.63 -3.58
C ASN A 70 -14.07 2.73 -2.69
N TYR A 71 -13.05 2.11 -3.26
CA TYR A 71 -12.09 1.29 -2.52
C TYR A 71 -10.67 1.73 -2.85
N VAL A 72 -9.79 1.57 -1.89
CA VAL A 72 -8.35 1.73 -2.10
C VAL A 72 -7.63 0.49 -1.61
N HIS A 73 -6.61 0.07 -2.37
CA HIS A 73 -5.71 -1.02 -2.00
C HIS A 73 -4.33 -0.42 -1.89
N ILE A 74 -3.77 -0.40 -0.69
CA ILE A 74 -2.42 0.15 -0.45
C ILE A 74 -1.48 -1.03 -0.31
N ARG A 75 -0.33 -0.94 -0.98
CA ARG A 75 0.68 -1.98 -0.96
C ARG A 75 2.07 -1.37 -0.95
N THR A 76 2.97 -1.98 -0.19
CA THR A 76 4.37 -1.57 -0.19
C THR A 76 5.06 -1.98 -1.48
N LYS A 77 6.04 -1.19 -1.87
CA LYS A 77 6.96 -1.49 -2.96
C LYS A 77 8.34 -1.76 -2.34
N GLU A 78 8.88 -2.95 -2.60
CA GLU A 78 10.23 -3.30 -2.16
C GLU A 78 10.46 -3.13 -0.65
N TYR A 79 9.53 -3.65 0.18
CA TYR A 79 9.66 -3.52 1.62
C TYR A 79 10.79 -4.38 2.17
N VAL A 80 10.67 -5.71 2.09
CA VAL A 80 11.72 -6.64 2.53
C VAL A 80 11.76 -7.84 1.59
N LYS A 81 12.94 -8.15 1.09
CA LYS A 81 13.18 -9.35 0.31
C LYS A 81 13.46 -10.51 1.27
N ILE A 82 12.75 -11.62 1.11
CA ILE A 82 12.94 -12.81 1.95
C ILE A 82 13.70 -13.87 1.15
N PRO A 83 14.91 -14.25 1.58
CA PRO A 83 15.60 -15.36 0.94
C PRO A 83 14.78 -16.64 1.04
N GLU A 84 14.77 -17.42 -0.03
CA GLU A 84 13.95 -18.64 -0.10
C GLU A 84 14.19 -19.57 1.09
N ASN A 85 15.44 -19.73 1.50
CA ASN A 85 15.80 -20.61 2.60
C ASN A 85 15.45 -20.07 3.99
N LEU A 86 14.96 -18.83 4.10
CA LEU A 86 14.58 -18.22 5.37
C LEU A 86 13.06 -18.09 5.54
N LYS A 87 12.29 -18.53 4.57
CA LYS A 87 10.82 -18.43 4.64
C LYS A 87 10.24 -19.13 5.86
N GLU A 88 10.68 -20.37 6.10
CA GLU A 88 10.18 -21.14 7.24
C GLU A 88 10.46 -20.45 8.57
N LYS A 89 11.56 -19.75 8.64
CA LYS A 89 11.96 -19.02 9.84
C LYS A 89 11.10 -17.78 10.06
N ILE A 90 10.66 -17.12 8.98
CA ILE A 90 9.95 -15.85 9.07
C ILE A 90 8.43 -16.01 9.22
N TYR A 91 7.85 -17.14 8.78
CA TYR A 91 6.40 -17.33 8.85
C TYR A 91 5.81 -17.13 10.24
N PRO A 92 6.39 -17.68 11.32
CA PRO A 92 5.84 -17.44 12.66
C PRO A 92 5.88 -15.96 13.06
N VAL A 93 6.92 -15.25 12.64
CA VAL A 93 7.06 -13.81 12.93
C VAL A 93 5.97 -13.02 12.20
N ILE A 94 5.72 -13.36 10.93
CA ILE A 94 4.64 -12.73 10.17
C ILE A 94 3.29 -12.96 10.84
N ASN A 95 3.05 -14.17 11.32
CA ASN A 95 1.82 -14.46 12.05
C ASN A 95 1.66 -13.58 13.28
N GLU A 96 2.73 -13.39 14.05
CA GLU A 96 2.70 -12.51 15.22
C GLU A 96 2.47 -11.04 14.83
N LEU A 97 3.09 -10.58 13.76
CA LEU A 97 2.87 -9.21 13.28
C LEU A 97 1.41 -9.00 12.90
N ASN A 98 0.81 -9.97 12.22
CA ASN A 98 -0.60 -9.89 11.84
C ASN A 98 -1.54 -9.93 13.05
N LEU A 99 -1.13 -10.57 14.14
CA LEU A 99 -1.90 -10.57 15.38
C LEU A 99 -1.79 -9.24 16.12
N ASN A 100 -0.65 -8.59 16.04
CA ASN A 100 -0.36 -7.41 16.85
C ASN A 100 -0.72 -6.09 16.18
N PHE A 101 -0.61 -6.01 14.86
CA PHE A 101 -0.90 -4.78 14.14
C PHE A 101 -2.31 -4.80 13.54
N ARG A 102 -2.98 -3.68 13.69
CA ARG A 102 -4.26 -3.44 13.02
C ARG A 102 -4.00 -2.78 11.67
N TRP A 103 -4.99 -2.73 10.84
CA TRP A 103 -5.02 -2.05 9.55
C TRP A 103 -4.27 -2.76 8.44
N CYS A 104 -3.10 -3.28 8.71
CA CYS A 104 -2.23 -3.86 7.71
C CYS A 104 -2.14 -5.37 7.84
N THR A 105 -1.88 -6.03 6.71
CA THR A 105 -1.61 -7.46 6.64
C THR A 105 -0.22 -7.67 6.04
N PHE A 106 0.58 -8.50 6.69
CA PHE A 106 1.92 -8.86 6.23
C PHE A 106 1.82 -10.21 5.51
N VAL A 107 2.31 -10.26 4.27
CA VAL A 107 2.31 -11.50 3.48
C VAL A 107 3.58 -11.58 2.64
N ILE A 108 4.01 -12.81 2.35
CA ILE A 108 5.09 -13.04 1.36
C ILE A 108 4.43 -13.38 0.04
N ASN A 109 4.79 -12.63 -1.00
CA ASN A 109 4.24 -12.86 -2.33
C ASN A 109 5.04 -13.93 -3.10
N THR A 110 4.63 -14.21 -4.33
CA THR A 110 5.28 -15.23 -5.16
C THR A 110 6.70 -14.87 -5.58
N ASP A 111 7.08 -13.61 -5.46
CA ASP A 111 8.44 -13.14 -5.77
C ASP A 111 9.34 -13.12 -4.53
N ASN A 112 8.92 -13.75 -3.45
CA ASN A 112 9.65 -13.79 -2.18
C ASN A 112 9.82 -12.42 -1.54
N GLU A 113 8.90 -11.53 -1.78
CA GLU A 113 8.89 -10.24 -1.10
C GLU A 113 7.88 -10.26 0.04
N LEU A 114 8.30 -9.78 1.19
CA LEU A 114 7.38 -9.45 2.27
C LEU A 114 6.74 -8.12 1.91
N ILE A 115 5.45 -8.16 1.68
CA ILE A 115 4.67 -6.96 1.40
C ILE A 115 3.72 -6.68 2.56
N VAL A 116 3.42 -5.41 2.74
CA VAL A 116 2.41 -4.97 3.69
C VAL A 116 1.30 -4.36 2.87
N LYS A 117 0.08 -4.79 3.13
CA LYS A 117 -1.09 -4.35 2.37
C LYS A 117 -2.20 -3.92 3.29
N MET A 118 -3.03 -3.01 2.78
CA MET A 118 -4.19 -2.48 3.46
C MET A 118 -5.27 -2.20 2.44
N ASP A 119 -6.49 -2.60 2.75
CA ASP A 119 -7.65 -2.31 1.91
C ASP A 119 -8.64 -1.50 2.71
N ALA A 120 -9.27 -0.52 2.09
CA ALA A 120 -10.24 0.33 2.78
C ALA A 120 -11.35 0.78 1.84
N ILE A 121 -12.51 0.99 2.44
CA ILE A 121 -13.64 1.62 1.78
C ILE A 121 -13.48 3.13 1.95
N LEU A 122 -13.72 3.88 0.90
CA LEU A 122 -13.58 5.33 0.90
C LEU A 122 -14.92 6.03 0.83
N ASP A 123 -15.05 7.13 1.55
CA ASP A 123 -16.11 8.08 1.36
C ASP A 123 -15.63 9.11 0.32
N MET A 124 -16.39 9.31 -0.73
CA MET A 124 -15.98 10.19 -1.83
C MET A 124 -15.77 11.64 -1.40
N ASP A 125 -16.48 12.09 -0.38
CA ASP A 125 -16.32 13.47 0.11
C ASP A 125 -15.03 13.68 0.89
N THR A 126 -14.43 12.60 1.45
CA THR A 126 -13.26 12.66 2.29
C THR A 126 -12.14 11.72 1.84
N CYS A 127 -12.21 11.22 0.61
CA CYS A 127 -11.28 10.19 0.13
C CYS A 127 -9.80 10.62 0.19
N GLY A 128 -9.49 11.87 -0.11
CA GLY A 128 -8.12 12.36 -0.05
C GLY A 128 -7.57 12.37 1.37
N GLU A 129 -8.35 12.88 2.31
CA GLU A 129 -8.02 12.91 3.72
C GLU A 129 -7.87 11.51 4.29
N GLU A 130 -8.78 10.60 3.93
CA GLU A 130 -8.74 9.22 4.34
C GLU A 130 -7.49 8.51 3.80
N CYS A 131 -7.20 8.66 2.53
CA CYS A 131 -6.01 8.04 1.93
C CYS A 131 -4.72 8.55 2.58
N LYS A 132 -4.64 9.83 2.88
CA LYS A 132 -3.47 10.39 3.55
C LYS A 132 -3.27 9.75 4.93
N GLU A 133 -4.35 9.62 5.70
CA GLU A 133 -4.31 8.95 7.00
C GLU A 133 -3.85 7.50 6.86
N LEU A 134 -4.37 6.78 5.87
CA LEU A 134 -4.00 5.39 5.63
C LEU A 134 -2.54 5.24 5.21
N ILE A 135 -2.02 6.19 4.44
CA ILE A 135 -0.60 6.22 4.08
C ILE A 135 0.26 6.32 5.34
N TYR A 136 -0.05 7.26 6.23
CA TYR A 136 0.70 7.42 7.47
C TYR A 136 0.65 6.18 8.34
N ARG A 137 -0.52 5.55 8.45
CA ARG A 137 -0.66 4.31 9.24
C ARG A 137 0.15 3.17 8.65
N THR A 138 0.11 3.00 7.33
CA THR A 138 0.86 1.95 6.67
C THR A 138 2.36 2.14 6.84
N VAL A 139 2.84 3.36 6.61
CA VAL A 139 4.26 3.67 6.76
C VAL A 139 4.71 3.49 8.21
N GLY A 140 3.92 3.97 9.17
CA GLY A 140 4.25 3.83 10.58
C GLY A 140 4.33 2.37 11.04
N ILE A 141 3.40 1.53 10.59
CA ILE A 141 3.41 0.11 10.91
C ILE A 141 4.61 -0.58 10.28
N CYS A 142 4.92 -0.29 9.02
CA CYS A 142 6.08 -0.86 8.35
C CYS A 142 7.38 -0.48 9.06
N ASP A 143 7.51 0.75 9.47
CA ASP A 143 8.70 1.22 10.16
C ASP A 143 8.85 0.57 11.53
N GLU A 144 7.77 0.50 12.29
CA GLU A 144 7.76 -0.13 13.62
C GLU A 144 8.06 -1.63 13.56
N ALA A 145 7.52 -2.33 12.57
CA ALA A 145 7.72 -3.77 12.42
C ALA A 145 9.10 -4.14 11.89
N TYR A 146 9.77 -3.24 11.23
CA TYR A 146 11.03 -3.52 10.51
C TYR A 146 12.12 -4.15 11.39
N PRO A 147 12.43 -3.63 12.59
CA PRO A 147 13.46 -4.25 13.43
C PRO A 147 13.15 -5.69 13.82
N THR A 148 11.90 -6.00 14.09
CA THR A 148 11.45 -7.37 14.42
C THR A 148 11.71 -8.31 13.25
N ILE A 149 11.41 -7.88 12.03
CA ILE A 149 11.62 -8.66 10.82
C ILE A 149 13.12 -8.88 10.59
N MET A 150 13.92 -7.83 10.67
CA MET A 150 15.36 -7.92 10.45
C MET A 150 16.04 -8.81 11.48
N LYS A 151 15.64 -8.69 12.74
CA LYS A 151 16.15 -9.54 13.80
C LYS A 151 15.84 -11.03 13.54
N ALA A 152 14.63 -11.31 13.09
CA ALA A 152 14.23 -12.68 12.78
C ALA A 152 15.02 -13.26 11.60
N LEU A 153 15.34 -12.44 10.60
CA LEU A 153 16.06 -12.89 9.42
C LEU A 153 17.56 -13.07 9.68
N TRP A 154 18.16 -12.18 10.44
CA TRP A 154 19.62 -12.06 10.50
C TRP A 154 20.25 -12.25 11.89
N ALA A 155 19.44 -12.53 12.88
CA ALA A 155 19.97 -12.79 14.23
C ALA A 155 20.29 -14.26 14.47
#